data_4add811aa2912c0bac5ebce7053ace7e
#
_entry.id   4add811aa2912c0bac5ebce7053ace7e
#
_cell.length_a   1.000
_cell.length_b   1.000
_cell.length_c   1.000
_cell.angle_alpha   90.00
_cell.angle_beta   90.00
_cell.angle_gamma   90.00
#
_symmetry.space_group_name_H-M   'P 1'
#
loop_
_entity.id
_entity.type
_entity.pdbx_description
1 polymer ?
#
loop_
_entity_poly.entity_id
_entity_poly.type
_entity_poly.pdbx_seq_one_letter_code
_entity_poly.pdbx_strand_id
1 'polypeptide(L)'
;MGSTSDEPHAKKITDKLDEYGIAWEQHAASAHKQPLKVLDILKANKDEKDIVYITIAGRSNALSGFVAANCEFPTLGCPPFSDKADMLVNVHSTLQMPSNTPVLTVLDPGNCALAVKRILKA
;
A
#
# COMPACT_ATOMS: atom_id res chain seq x y z
N MET A 1 0.46 4.02 4.86
CA MET A 1 -0.30 3.26 5.88
C MET A 1 -1.44 4.08 6.44
N GLY A 2 -2.54 3.42 6.77
CA GLY A 2 -3.73 4.10 7.28
C GLY A 2 -3.63 4.56 8.73
N SER A 3 -2.70 4.01 9.49
CA SER A 3 -2.50 4.32 10.91
C SER A 3 -1.05 4.10 11.29
N THR A 4 -0.55 4.86 12.27
CA THR A 4 0.78 4.66 12.83
C THR A 4 0.93 3.30 13.52
N SER A 5 -0.16 2.65 13.91
CA SER A 5 -0.15 1.30 14.47
C SER A 5 0.33 0.25 13.45
N ASP A 6 0.30 0.55 12.15
CA ASP A 6 0.76 -0.32 11.08
C ASP A 6 2.28 -0.22 10.83
N GLU A 7 2.97 0.63 11.57
CA GLU A 7 4.40 0.86 11.36
C GLU A 7 5.27 -0.40 11.47
N PRO A 8 5.06 -1.33 12.43
CA PRO A 8 5.83 -2.56 12.48
C PRO A 8 5.69 -3.42 11.21
N HIS A 9 4.51 -3.44 10.60
CA HIS A 9 4.28 -4.13 9.33
C HIS A 9 4.96 -3.41 8.18
N ALA A 10 4.84 -2.08 8.11
CA ALA A 10 5.51 -1.25 7.13
C ALA A 10 7.04 -1.43 7.17
N LYS A 11 7.61 -1.54 8.38
CA LYS A 11 9.05 -1.72 8.55
C LYS A 11 9.56 -3.01 7.92
N LYS A 12 8.79 -4.09 7.94
CA LYS A 12 9.16 -5.35 7.27
C LYS A 12 9.30 -5.16 5.76
N ILE A 13 8.52 -4.26 5.18
CA ILE A 13 8.58 -3.93 3.75
C ILE A 13 9.76 -3.00 3.48
N THR A 14 9.88 -1.93 4.24
CA THR A 14 10.93 -0.91 4.01
C THR A 14 12.33 -1.46 4.25
N ASP A 15 12.52 -2.36 5.23
CA ASP A 15 13.81 -3.04 5.43
C ASP A 15 14.22 -3.83 4.19
N LYS A 16 13.27 -4.49 3.53
CA LYS A 16 13.55 -5.21 2.27
C LYS A 16 13.80 -4.26 1.11
N LEU A 17 13.10 -3.16 1.03
CA LEU A 17 13.36 -2.14 0.01
C LEU A 17 14.78 -1.58 0.16
N ASP A 18 15.22 -1.35 1.40
CA ASP A 18 16.59 -0.93 1.68
C ASP A 18 17.62 -1.96 1.20
N GLU A 19 17.39 -3.25 1.46
CA GLU A 19 18.25 -4.33 0.95
C GLU A 19 18.35 -4.32 -0.58
N TYR A 20 17.27 -3.94 -1.28
CA TYR A 20 17.24 -3.85 -2.74
C TYR A 20 17.74 -2.51 -3.28
N GLY A 21 18.11 -1.57 -2.42
CA GLY A 21 18.55 -0.24 -2.83
C GLY A 21 17.44 0.62 -3.43
N ILE A 22 16.20 0.37 -3.07
CA ILE A 22 15.03 1.12 -3.57
C ILE A 22 14.67 2.22 -2.57
N ALA A 23 14.66 3.45 -3.05
CA ALA A 23 14.24 4.60 -2.24
C ALA A 23 12.73 4.54 -1.95
N TRP A 24 12.34 4.97 -0.76
CA TRP A 24 10.95 4.98 -0.34
C TRP A 24 10.62 6.18 0.53
N GLU A 25 9.36 6.55 0.56
CA GLU A 25 8.78 7.50 1.50
C GLU A 25 7.63 6.82 2.24
N GLN A 26 7.42 7.19 3.50
CA GLN A 26 6.37 6.63 4.33
C GLN A 26 5.45 7.72 4.85
N HIS A 27 4.16 7.50 4.71
CA HIS A 27 3.12 8.41 5.18
C HIS A 27 2.08 7.65 6.00
N ALA A 28 1.57 8.28 7.05
CA ALA A 28 0.42 7.81 7.80
C ALA A 28 -0.76 8.71 7.48
N ALA A 29 -1.74 8.19 6.78
CA ALA A 29 -2.95 8.92 6.40
C ALA A 29 -4.12 7.97 6.22
N SER A 30 -5.20 8.20 6.95
CA SER A 30 -6.41 7.41 6.85
C SER A 30 -7.28 7.92 5.69
N ALA A 31 -7.68 7.01 4.80
CA ALA A 31 -8.62 7.37 3.73
C ALA A 31 -10.00 7.77 4.29
N HIS A 32 -10.41 7.18 5.39
CA HIS A 32 -11.68 7.54 6.04
C HIS A 32 -11.62 8.90 6.76
N LYS A 33 -10.52 9.14 7.50
CA LYS A 33 -10.41 10.27 8.41
C LYS A 33 -9.68 11.47 7.81
N GLN A 34 -8.77 11.22 6.87
CA GLN A 34 -7.89 12.23 6.28
C GLN A 34 -7.82 12.08 4.75
N PRO A 35 -8.96 12.07 4.05
CA PRO A 35 -8.96 11.83 2.59
C PRO A 35 -8.20 12.92 1.82
N LEU A 36 -8.25 14.16 2.26
CA LEU A 36 -7.52 15.26 1.60
C LEU A 36 -6.02 15.10 1.72
N LYS A 37 -5.53 14.60 2.87
CA LYS A 37 -4.10 14.31 3.05
C LYS A 37 -3.63 13.25 2.07
N VAL A 38 -4.40 12.19 1.89
CA VAL A 38 -4.08 11.14 0.91
C VAL A 38 -4.05 11.74 -0.50
N LEU A 39 -5.04 12.52 -0.89
CA LEU A 39 -5.07 13.18 -2.20
C LEU A 39 -3.89 14.10 -2.41
N ASP A 40 -3.48 14.86 -1.40
CA ASP A 40 -2.32 15.77 -1.49
C ASP A 40 -1.03 14.99 -1.76
N ILE A 41 -0.84 13.84 -1.11
CA ILE A 41 0.31 12.96 -1.36
C ILE A 41 0.31 12.51 -2.83
N LEU A 42 -0.82 12.04 -3.35
CA LEU A 42 -0.94 11.57 -4.72
C LEU A 42 -0.71 12.71 -5.73
N LYS A 43 -1.24 13.89 -5.48
CA LYS A 43 -1.03 15.05 -6.33
C LYS A 43 0.43 15.51 -6.36
N ALA A 44 1.12 15.46 -5.22
CA ALA A 44 2.53 15.84 -5.13
C ALA A 44 3.42 14.94 -6.00
N ASN A 45 3.02 13.68 -6.22
CA ASN A 45 3.80 12.69 -6.95
C ASN A 45 3.30 12.43 -8.38
N LYS A 46 2.25 13.11 -8.84
CA LYS A 46 1.60 12.76 -10.11
C LYS A 46 2.49 12.85 -11.34
N ASP A 47 3.49 13.74 -11.32
CA ASP A 47 4.40 13.96 -12.44
C ASP A 47 5.72 13.20 -12.28
N GLU A 48 5.87 12.43 -11.22
CA GLU A 48 7.02 11.57 -11.01
C GLU A 48 6.98 10.36 -11.95
N LYS A 49 8.12 9.68 -12.08
CA LYS A 49 8.25 8.45 -12.85
C LYS A 49 8.65 7.31 -11.93
N ASP A 50 8.30 6.10 -12.33
CA ASP A 50 8.74 4.90 -11.66
C ASP A 50 8.34 4.84 -10.18
N ILE A 51 7.07 5.18 -9.91
CA ILE A 51 6.47 5.08 -8.58
C ILE A 51 5.64 3.81 -8.47
N VAL A 52 5.69 3.17 -7.31
CA VAL A 52 4.75 2.15 -6.87
C VAL A 52 4.22 2.56 -5.51
N TYR A 53 2.92 2.60 -5.36
CA TYR A 53 2.29 2.82 -4.07
C TYR A 53 2.08 1.49 -3.35
N ILE A 54 2.49 1.43 -2.11
CA ILE A 54 2.18 0.32 -1.20
C ILE A 54 1.21 0.85 -0.16
N THR A 55 0.04 0.24 -0.07
CA THR A 55 -0.97 0.60 0.91
C THR A 55 -1.07 -0.45 1.99
N ILE A 56 -1.06 0.00 3.24
CA ILE A 56 -1.13 -0.85 4.42
C ILE A 56 -2.34 -0.40 5.22
N ALA A 57 -3.41 -1.16 5.14
CA ALA A 57 -4.64 -0.93 5.87
C ALA A 57 -5.31 -2.26 6.20
N GLY A 58 -5.84 -2.37 7.41
CA GLY A 58 -6.50 -3.58 7.87
C GLY A 58 -7.98 -3.64 7.50
N ARG A 59 -8.84 -3.74 8.49
CA ARG A 59 -10.29 -3.87 8.28
C ARG A 59 -10.87 -2.63 7.66
N SER A 60 -11.87 -2.83 6.78
CA SER A 60 -12.50 -1.79 5.98
C SER A 60 -11.43 -1.00 5.23
N ASN A 61 -10.60 -1.70 4.48
CA ASN A 61 -9.50 -1.09 3.72
C ASN A 61 -10.05 -0.16 2.63
N ALA A 62 -10.26 1.09 2.96
CA ALA A 62 -10.60 2.14 2.00
C ALA A 62 -9.35 2.73 1.33
N LEU A 63 -8.18 2.61 1.94
CA LEU A 63 -6.95 3.25 1.47
C LEU A 63 -6.50 2.71 0.12
N SER A 64 -6.47 1.39 -0.05
CA SER A 64 -5.97 0.78 -1.29
C SER A 64 -6.79 1.20 -2.51
N GLY A 65 -8.12 1.11 -2.43
CA GLY A 65 -9.01 1.53 -3.50
C GLY A 65 -8.96 3.03 -3.75
N PHE A 66 -8.88 3.82 -2.69
CA PHE A 66 -8.77 5.27 -2.81
C PHE A 66 -7.51 5.68 -3.57
N VAL A 67 -6.36 5.10 -3.23
CA VAL A 67 -5.10 5.36 -3.94
C VAL A 67 -5.18 4.89 -5.38
N ALA A 68 -5.61 3.65 -5.61
CA ALA A 68 -5.69 3.09 -6.95
C ALA A 68 -6.66 3.84 -7.87
N ALA A 69 -7.74 4.41 -7.33
CA ALA A 69 -8.71 5.19 -8.09
C ALA A 69 -8.23 6.60 -8.41
N ASN A 70 -7.26 7.13 -7.68
CA ASN A 70 -6.81 8.52 -7.80
C ASN A 70 -5.37 8.68 -8.26
N CYS A 71 -4.77 7.64 -8.82
CA CYS A 71 -3.46 7.71 -9.45
C CYS A 71 -3.38 6.74 -10.63
N GLU A 72 -2.34 6.88 -11.44
CA GLU A 72 -2.07 6.00 -12.59
C GLU A 72 -0.89 5.07 -12.35
N PHE A 73 -0.37 5.04 -11.12
CA PHE A 73 0.74 4.17 -10.75
C PHE A 73 0.26 2.83 -10.22
N PRO A 74 1.08 1.77 -10.31
CA PRO A 74 0.76 0.50 -9.68
C PRO A 74 0.52 0.67 -8.18
N THR A 75 -0.55 0.07 -7.68
CA THR A 75 -0.91 0.10 -6.25
C THR A 75 -0.94 -1.32 -5.72
N LEU A 76 -0.09 -1.60 -4.74
CA LEU A 76 -0.04 -2.88 -4.04
C LEU A 76 -0.64 -2.73 -2.64
N GLY A 77 -1.66 -3.54 -2.35
CA GLY A 77 -2.19 -3.66 -1.01
C GLY A 77 -1.46 -4.77 -0.25
N CYS A 78 -0.87 -4.42 0.89
CA CYS A 78 -0.20 -5.37 1.77
C CYS A 78 -0.79 -5.26 3.18
N PRO A 79 -1.99 -5.84 3.41
CA PRO A 79 -2.70 -5.65 4.67
C PRO A 79 -1.97 -6.29 5.84
N PRO A 80 -1.95 -5.63 7.02
CA PRO A 80 -1.37 -6.20 8.22
C PRO A 80 -2.32 -7.24 8.82
N PHE A 81 -1.78 -8.21 9.53
CA PHE A 81 -2.55 -9.19 10.28
C PHE A 81 -1.76 -9.70 11.48
N SER A 82 -2.47 -10.04 12.55
CA SER A 82 -1.87 -10.59 13.77
C SER A 82 -1.81 -12.12 13.76
N ASP A 83 -2.81 -12.76 13.15
CA ASP A 83 -2.92 -14.20 13.01
C ASP A 83 -3.71 -14.57 11.74
N LYS A 84 -3.91 -15.87 11.49
CA LYS A 84 -4.62 -16.34 10.28
C LYS A 84 -6.07 -15.90 10.24
N ALA A 85 -6.76 -15.85 11.36
CA ALA A 85 -8.16 -15.41 11.41
C ALA A 85 -8.26 -13.92 11.07
N ASP A 86 -7.37 -13.11 11.63
CA ASP A 86 -7.28 -11.69 11.33
C ASP A 86 -6.93 -11.45 9.85
N MET A 87 -6.02 -12.25 9.29
CA MET A 87 -5.68 -12.20 7.87
C MET A 87 -6.91 -12.45 6.99
N LEU A 88 -7.71 -13.46 7.28
CA LEU A 88 -8.90 -13.79 6.50
C LEU A 88 -9.93 -12.65 6.52
N VAL A 89 -10.07 -11.96 7.64
CA VAL A 89 -10.95 -10.80 7.74
C VAL A 89 -10.40 -9.61 6.95
N ASN A 90 -9.11 -9.31 7.13
CA ASN A 90 -8.49 -8.13 6.52
C ASN A 90 -8.36 -8.25 5.00
N VAL A 91 -8.08 -9.45 4.48
CA VAL A 91 -7.91 -9.64 3.04
C VAL A 91 -9.21 -9.41 2.26
N HIS A 92 -10.36 -9.71 2.83
CA HIS A 92 -11.63 -9.55 2.13
C HIS A 92 -11.88 -8.11 1.70
N SER A 93 -11.65 -7.13 2.57
CA SER A 93 -11.83 -5.72 2.18
C SER A 93 -10.78 -5.25 1.18
N THR A 94 -9.58 -5.83 1.21
CA THR A 94 -8.52 -5.51 0.25
C THR A 94 -8.81 -6.07 -1.13
N LEU A 95 -9.48 -7.21 -1.23
CA LEU A 95 -9.81 -7.86 -2.50
C LEU A 95 -11.03 -7.26 -3.20
N GLN A 96 -11.90 -6.57 -2.49
CA GLN A 96 -13.17 -6.07 -3.03
C GLN A 96 -12.99 -4.64 -3.54
N MET A 97 -12.65 -4.52 -4.82
CA MET A 97 -12.44 -3.23 -5.48
C MET A 97 -13.48 -2.99 -6.56
N PRO A 98 -13.91 -1.74 -6.76
CA PRO A 98 -14.78 -1.40 -7.89
C PRO A 98 -14.04 -1.54 -9.23
N SER A 99 -14.79 -1.55 -10.33
CA SER A 99 -14.23 -1.58 -11.67
C SER A 99 -13.29 -0.39 -11.90
N ASN A 100 -12.26 -0.61 -12.70
CA ASN A 100 -11.24 0.39 -13.05
C ASN A 100 -10.42 0.88 -11.84
N THR A 101 -10.34 0.06 -10.80
CA THR A 101 -9.60 0.36 -9.56
C THR A 101 -8.66 -0.82 -9.25
N PRO A 102 -7.53 -0.93 -9.98
CA PRO A 102 -6.66 -2.10 -9.84
C PRO A 102 -5.80 -2.01 -8.58
N VAL A 103 -6.00 -2.95 -7.69
CA VAL A 103 -5.14 -3.17 -6.50
C VAL A 103 -4.58 -4.57 -6.57
N LEU A 104 -3.25 -4.67 -6.54
CA LEU A 104 -2.57 -5.97 -6.47
C LEU A 104 -2.36 -6.31 -5.01
N THR A 105 -2.91 -7.41 -4.55
CA THR A 105 -2.82 -7.83 -3.15
C THR A 105 -1.65 -8.76 -2.95
N VAL A 106 -0.72 -8.39 -2.07
CA VAL A 106 0.43 -9.20 -1.70
C VAL A 106 0.50 -9.27 -0.18
N LEU A 107 0.30 -10.46 0.38
CA LEU A 107 0.18 -10.62 1.83
C LEU A 107 1.51 -10.61 2.56
N ASP A 108 2.52 -11.26 2.01
CA ASP A 108 3.84 -11.31 2.62
C ASP A 108 4.62 -10.00 2.39
N PRO A 109 5.09 -9.32 3.45
CA PRO A 109 5.83 -8.07 3.30
C PRO A 109 7.09 -8.18 2.43
N GLY A 110 7.85 -9.26 2.57
CA GLY A 110 9.04 -9.50 1.75
C GLY A 110 8.68 -9.67 0.27
N ASN A 111 7.61 -10.40 -0.02
CA ASN A 111 7.11 -10.58 -1.38
C ASN A 111 6.57 -9.26 -1.94
N CYS A 112 5.98 -8.41 -1.11
CA CYS A 112 5.54 -7.09 -1.53
C CYS A 112 6.73 -6.23 -2.02
N ALA A 113 7.80 -6.18 -1.25
CA ALA A 113 9.03 -5.49 -1.63
C ALA A 113 9.66 -6.06 -2.90
N LEU A 114 9.67 -7.39 -3.04
CA LEU A 114 10.19 -8.04 -4.24
C LEU A 114 9.32 -7.73 -5.47
N ALA A 115 8.01 -7.67 -5.31
CA ALA A 115 7.11 -7.26 -6.39
C ALA A 115 7.42 -5.84 -6.86
N VAL A 116 7.64 -4.90 -5.94
CA VAL A 116 8.07 -3.54 -6.28
C VAL A 116 9.36 -3.55 -7.08
N LYS A 117 10.35 -4.31 -6.62
CA LYS A 117 11.63 -4.45 -7.32
C LYS A 117 11.44 -4.91 -8.77
N ARG A 118 10.58 -5.89 -8.98
CA ARG A 118 10.29 -6.44 -10.33
C ARG A 118 9.51 -5.46 -11.19
N ILE A 119 8.55 -4.74 -10.62
CA ILE A 119 7.78 -3.72 -11.35
C ILE A 119 8.69 -2.59 -11.81
N LEU A 120 9.56 -2.11 -10.94
CA LEU A 120 10.50 -1.03 -11.24
C LEU A 120 11.70 -1.50 -12.05
N LYS A 121 11.90 -2.79 -12.21
CA LYS A 121 13.08 -3.38 -12.86
C LYS A 121 14.39 -2.93 -12.22
N ALA A 122 14.34 -2.83 -10.91
CA ALA A 122 15.47 -2.37 -10.11
C ALA A 122 16.46 -3.51 -9.77
#